data_3da8615c10a83604958b2f94da12da88
#
_entry.id   3da8615c10a83604958b2f94da12da88
#
_cell.length_a   1.000
_cell.length_b   1.000
_cell.length_c   1.000
_cell.angle_alpha   90.00
_cell.angle_beta   90.00
_cell.angle_gamma   90.00
#
_symmetry.space_group_name_H-M   'P 1'
#
loop_
_entity.id
_entity.type
_entity.pdbx_description
1 polymer ?
#
loop_
_entity_poly.entity_id
_entity_poly.type
_entity_poly.pdbx_seq_one_letter_code
_entity_poly.pdbx_strand_id
1 'polypeptide(L)'
;MLGASCREKNNFSYTKEYQFMNTEKIKYLVINLPESEKRRNSILEQAVMHGIRIELVEAVSGKSLTEAQRAMYLPHERSKRFVRHLSDNEQACLHSHRKALEIFLASESEYCVVLEDDALLDEQFVSGVHYLTENVGGWTCMRLYSIDCKRYNLLDMPAVDPFKLVFPRNNSCITVGYLHTRKSAEVLLEHSKTFYLETDNLWGRILMKEKILTPAVYPNLVHLEPGNSSASDIDKDDPRTEAKKTARSLLQYLRFRMERAAYSRQKMRMIEMLRKSLFIK
;
A
#
# COMPACT_ATOMS: atom_id res chain seq x y z
N MET A 1 44.42 -26.44 -26.08
CA MET A 1 43.76 -27.16 -24.98
C MET A 1 43.11 -26.12 -24.12
N LEU A 2 41.81 -26.01 -24.24
CA LEU A 2 41.01 -24.98 -23.62
C LEU A 2 40.16 -25.63 -22.51
N GLY A 3 40.41 -25.22 -21.26
CA GLY A 3 39.58 -25.62 -20.11
C GLY A 3 38.38 -24.69 -19.94
N ALA A 4 37.20 -25.21 -20.21
CA ALA A 4 35.95 -24.54 -19.93
C ALA A 4 35.58 -24.72 -18.46
N SER A 5 35.52 -23.62 -17.71
CA SER A 5 34.99 -23.57 -16.34
C SER A 5 33.49 -23.61 -16.39
N CYS A 6 32.92 -24.68 -15.90
CA CYS A 6 31.48 -24.87 -15.69
C CYS A 6 31.05 -24.07 -14.47
N ARG A 7 30.22 -23.03 -14.66
CA ARG A 7 29.48 -22.36 -13.56
C ARG A 7 28.31 -23.27 -13.20
N GLU A 8 28.40 -23.92 -12.09
CA GLU A 8 27.25 -24.59 -11.48
C GLU A 8 26.17 -23.55 -11.11
N LYS A 9 25.05 -23.63 -11.80
CA LYS A 9 23.81 -22.95 -11.40
C LYS A 9 23.25 -23.74 -10.23
N ASN A 10 23.31 -23.17 -9.04
CA ASN A 10 22.56 -23.67 -7.90
C ASN A 10 21.05 -23.51 -8.16
N ASN A 11 20.45 -24.56 -8.72
CA ASN A 11 19.00 -24.73 -8.75
C ASN A 11 18.54 -25.06 -7.33
N PHE A 12 18.13 -24.06 -6.56
CA PHE A 12 17.31 -24.30 -5.37
C PHE A 12 15.94 -24.77 -5.85
N SER A 13 15.75 -26.07 -5.82
CA SER A 13 14.45 -26.72 -5.97
C SER A 13 13.62 -26.41 -4.72
N TYR A 14 12.78 -25.37 -4.76
CA TYR A 14 11.73 -25.17 -3.78
C TYR A 14 10.68 -26.26 -3.98
N THR A 15 10.69 -27.28 -3.14
CA THR A 15 9.75 -28.39 -3.18
C THR A 15 8.33 -27.90 -2.88
N LYS A 16 7.36 -28.47 -3.61
CA LYS A 16 5.91 -28.19 -3.54
C LYS A 16 5.28 -28.24 -2.13
N GLU A 17 5.97 -28.80 -1.15
CA GLU A 17 5.48 -28.89 0.25
C GLU A 17 5.47 -27.57 1.00
N TYR A 18 6.34 -26.59 0.64
CA TYR A 18 6.35 -25.27 1.28
C TYR A 18 5.13 -24.41 0.90
N GLN A 19 4.51 -24.67 -0.23
CA GLN A 19 3.39 -23.86 -0.74
C GLN A 19 2.06 -24.04 0.01
N PHE A 20 1.85 -25.13 0.74
CA PHE A 20 0.57 -25.39 1.43
C PHE A 20 0.56 -25.04 2.92
N MET A 21 1.71 -24.89 3.57
CA MET A 21 1.77 -24.73 5.03
C MET A 21 1.58 -23.31 5.56
N ASN A 22 1.67 -22.28 4.72
CA ASN A 22 1.65 -20.88 5.20
C ASN A 22 0.48 -20.02 4.70
N THR A 23 -0.43 -20.57 3.90
CA THR A 23 -1.61 -19.85 3.37
C THR A 23 -2.61 -19.47 4.46
N GLU A 24 -2.60 -20.13 5.63
CA GLU A 24 -3.47 -19.80 6.74
C GLU A 24 -3.01 -18.54 7.49
N LYS A 25 -1.69 -18.25 7.51
CA LYS A 25 -1.15 -17.08 8.21
C LYS A 25 -1.32 -15.77 7.46
N ILE A 26 -1.32 -15.82 6.13
CA ILE A 26 -1.36 -14.64 5.27
C ILE A 26 -2.65 -14.66 4.44
N LYS A 27 -3.50 -13.68 4.68
CA LYS A 27 -4.70 -13.46 3.87
C LYS A 27 -4.39 -12.53 2.71
N TYR A 28 -4.76 -12.90 1.49
CA TYR A 28 -4.61 -12.08 0.30
C TYR A 28 -5.99 -11.55 -0.11
N LEU A 29 -6.18 -10.25 -0.02
CA LEU A 29 -7.42 -9.55 -0.36
C LEU A 29 -7.20 -8.67 -1.57
N VAL A 30 -8.10 -8.73 -2.55
CA VAL A 30 -8.06 -7.87 -3.74
C VAL A 30 -9.34 -7.06 -3.81
N ILE A 31 -9.19 -5.74 -3.78
CA ILE A 31 -10.30 -4.79 -3.93
C ILE A 31 -10.61 -4.66 -5.43
N ASN A 32 -11.85 -4.98 -5.82
CA ASN A 32 -12.29 -4.94 -7.21
C ASN A 32 -13.71 -4.41 -7.32
N LEU A 33 -13.95 -3.48 -8.25
CA LEU A 33 -15.30 -3.07 -8.63
C LEU A 33 -15.97 -4.19 -9.44
N PRO A 34 -17.23 -4.54 -9.18
CA PRO A 34 -17.93 -5.63 -9.90
C PRO A 34 -17.90 -5.47 -11.42
N GLU A 35 -17.97 -4.24 -11.93
CA GLU A 35 -17.92 -3.90 -13.33
C GLU A 35 -16.52 -4.01 -13.96
N SER A 36 -15.45 -4.07 -13.16
CA SER A 36 -14.05 -4.16 -13.64
C SER A 36 -13.65 -5.62 -13.92
N GLU A 37 -14.39 -6.32 -14.80
CA GLU A 37 -14.18 -7.75 -15.09
C GLU A 37 -12.79 -8.06 -15.65
N LYS A 38 -12.26 -7.21 -16.53
CA LYS A 38 -10.94 -7.44 -17.13
C LYS A 38 -9.85 -7.44 -16.07
N ARG A 39 -9.86 -6.46 -15.16
CA ARG A 39 -8.89 -6.35 -14.06
C ARG A 39 -9.05 -7.53 -13.10
N ARG A 40 -10.30 -7.88 -12.76
CA ARG A 40 -10.59 -9.05 -11.93
C ARG A 40 -9.99 -10.33 -12.52
N ASN A 41 -10.19 -10.58 -13.80
CA ASN A 41 -9.66 -11.78 -14.46
C ASN A 41 -8.13 -11.76 -14.49
N SER A 42 -7.50 -10.61 -14.80
CA SER A 42 -6.05 -10.45 -14.79
C SER A 42 -5.43 -10.80 -13.44
N ILE A 43 -5.97 -10.26 -12.34
CA ILE A 43 -5.41 -10.53 -11.01
C ILE A 43 -5.70 -11.97 -10.53
N LEU A 44 -6.81 -12.58 -10.95
CA LEU A 44 -7.10 -13.99 -10.70
C LEU A 44 -6.12 -14.92 -11.43
N GLU A 45 -5.81 -14.63 -12.68
CA GLU A 45 -4.80 -15.37 -13.46
C GLU A 45 -3.42 -15.28 -12.79
N GLN A 46 -3.02 -14.09 -12.35
CA GLN A 46 -1.77 -13.90 -11.62
C GLN A 46 -1.76 -14.69 -10.31
N ALA A 47 -2.88 -14.72 -9.56
CA ALA A 47 -3.00 -15.50 -8.34
C ALA A 47 -2.77 -17.00 -8.59
N VAL A 48 -3.33 -17.53 -9.68
CA VAL A 48 -3.09 -18.92 -10.09
C VAL A 48 -1.63 -19.17 -10.45
N MET A 49 -1.01 -18.27 -11.22
CA MET A 49 0.41 -18.39 -11.59
C MET A 49 1.33 -18.37 -10.37
N HIS A 50 1.02 -17.57 -9.37
CA HIS A 50 1.77 -17.46 -8.12
C HIS A 50 1.40 -18.53 -7.08
N GLY A 51 0.42 -19.38 -7.34
CA GLY A 51 -0.03 -20.42 -6.41
C GLY A 51 -0.63 -19.87 -5.10
N ILE A 52 -1.21 -18.67 -5.13
CA ILE A 52 -1.86 -18.06 -3.96
C ILE A 52 -3.38 -18.08 -4.10
N ARG A 53 -4.05 -18.19 -2.94
CA ARG A 53 -5.50 -18.03 -2.86
C ARG A 53 -5.82 -16.58 -2.49
N ILE A 54 -6.48 -15.89 -3.40
CA ILE A 54 -6.99 -14.53 -3.12
C ILE A 54 -8.48 -14.57 -2.80
N GLU A 55 -8.94 -13.62 -2.01
CA GLU A 55 -10.35 -13.32 -1.76
C GLU A 55 -10.67 -11.94 -2.35
N LEU A 56 -11.68 -11.89 -3.21
CA LEU A 56 -12.14 -10.64 -3.79
C LEU A 56 -12.98 -9.86 -2.78
N VAL A 57 -12.62 -8.62 -2.58
CA VAL A 57 -13.37 -7.65 -1.79
C VAL A 57 -14.11 -6.76 -2.76
N GLU A 58 -15.44 -6.86 -2.79
CA GLU A 58 -16.26 -5.97 -3.59
C GLU A 58 -16.04 -4.52 -3.15
N ALA A 59 -15.49 -3.72 -4.06
CA ALA A 59 -15.19 -2.32 -3.83
C ALA A 59 -16.48 -1.50 -3.68
N VAL A 60 -16.41 -0.48 -2.84
CA VAL A 60 -17.46 0.53 -2.74
C VAL A 60 -17.38 1.43 -3.96
N SER A 61 -18.48 1.61 -4.68
CA SER A 61 -18.56 2.57 -5.78
C SER A 61 -18.91 3.97 -5.24
N GLY A 62 -18.32 5.01 -5.81
CA GLY A 62 -18.68 6.38 -5.48
C GLY A 62 -20.17 6.68 -5.72
N LYS A 63 -20.78 5.99 -6.69
CA LYS A 63 -22.21 6.11 -7.01
C LYS A 63 -23.14 5.51 -5.95
N SER A 64 -22.65 4.58 -5.15
CA SER A 64 -23.42 3.82 -4.15
C SER A 64 -23.05 4.14 -2.71
N LEU A 65 -22.34 5.26 -2.45
CA LEU A 65 -22.02 5.71 -1.11
C LEU A 65 -23.31 5.95 -0.29
N THR A 66 -23.41 5.29 0.85
CA THR A 66 -24.51 5.49 1.81
C THR A 66 -24.37 6.83 2.51
N GLU A 67 -25.46 7.32 3.12
CA GLU A 67 -25.42 8.53 3.94
C GLU A 67 -24.44 8.40 5.12
N ALA A 68 -24.40 7.25 5.76
CA ALA A 68 -23.45 6.96 6.84
C ALA A 68 -21.99 7.05 6.38
N GLN A 69 -21.69 6.53 5.19
CA GLN A 69 -20.35 6.63 4.58
C GLN A 69 -19.99 8.07 4.23
N ARG A 70 -20.92 8.83 3.64
CA ARG A 70 -20.72 10.25 3.34
C ARG A 70 -20.53 11.09 4.60
N ALA A 71 -21.22 10.77 5.69
CA ALA A 71 -21.11 11.48 6.97
C ALA A 71 -19.71 11.31 7.63
N MET A 72 -18.92 10.31 7.24
CA MET A 72 -17.55 10.16 7.73
C MET A 72 -16.58 11.17 7.10
N TYR A 73 -16.90 11.72 5.92
CA TYR A 73 -16.09 12.75 5.28
C TYR A 73 -16.31 14.12 5.92
N LEU A 74 -15.22 14.83 6.22
CA LEU A 74 -15.22 16.14 6.86
C LEU A 74 -14.86 17.25 5.86
N PRO A 75 -15.81 17.76 5.06
CA PRO A 75 -15.53 18.76 4.02
C PRO A 75 -14.97 20.07 4.59
N HIS A 76 -15.43 20.48 5.77
CA HIS A 76 -14.94 21.69 6.45
C HIS A 76 -13.44 21.55 6.84
N GLU A 77 -13.02 20.42 7.36
CA GLU A 77 -11.60 20.17 7.66
C GLU A 77 -10.74 20.14 6.39
N ARG A 78 -11.30 19.58 5.31
CA ARG A 78 -10.65 19.60 3.98
C ARG A 78 -10.43 21.03 3.48
N SER A 79 -11.47 21.86 3.51
CA SER A 79 -11.45 23.26 3.01
C SER A 79 -10.43 24.14 3.72
N LYS A 80 -10.09 23.85 4.98
CA LYS A 80 -9.04 24.56 5.72
C LYS A 80 -7.64 24.39 5.10
N ARG A 81 -7.42 23.32 4.31
CA ARG A 81 -6.10 22.89 3.83
C ARG A 81 -5.99 22.77 2.33
N PHE A 82 -7.08 22.46 1.66
CA PHE A 82 -7.12 22.12 0.24
C PHE A 82 -8.19 22.94 -0.49
N VAL A 83 -7.94 23.21 -1.76
CA VAL A 83 -8.87 23.99 -2.60
C VAL A 83 -10.07 23.16 -3.04
N ARG A 84 -9.88 21.83 -3.27
CA ARG A 84 -10.95 20.95 -3.70
C ARG A 84 -11.39 19.96 -2.63
N HIS A 85 -12.64 19.56 -2.70
CA HIS A 85 -13.16 18.42 -1.93
C HIS A 85 -12.72 17.09 -2.54
N LEU A 86 -12.87 16.02 -1.76
CA LEU A 86 -12.71 14.67 -2.31
C LEU A 86 -13.90 14.34 -3.21
N SER A 87 -13.63 13.70 -4.33
CA SER A 87 -14.69 13.11 -5.16
C SER A 87 -15.34 11.93 -4.43
N ASP A 88 -16.51 11.54 -4.87
CA ASP A 88 -17.20 10.36 -4.35
C ASP A 88 -16.34 9.09 -4.53
N ASN A 89 -15.62 8.96 -5.64
CA ASN A 89 -14.74 7.83 -5.89
C ASN A 89 -13.53 7.81 -4.93
N GLU A 90 -12.94 8.97 -4.59
CA GLU A 90 -11.87 9.04 -3.59
C GLU A 90 -12.37 8.67 -2.18
N GLN A 91 -13.59 9.06 -1.84
CA GLN A 91 -14.23 8.66 -0.57
C GLN A 91 -14.51 7.15 -0.57
N ALA A 92 -15.04 6.62 -1.66
CA ALA A 92 -15.36 5.20 -1.83
C ALA A 92 -14.11 4.31 -1.79
N CYS A 93 -12.98 4.78 -2.31
CA CYS A 93 -11.69 4.10 -2.19
C CYS A 93 -11.33 3.84 -0.71
N LEU A 94 -11.47 4.84 0.16
CA LEU A 94 -11.23 4.64 1.60
C LEU A 94 -12.16 3.58 2.19
N HIS A 95 -13.44 3.62 1.85
CA HIS A 95 -14.41 2.63 2.37
C HIS A 95 -14.09 1.22 1.88
N SER A 96 -13.62 1.07 0.65
CA SER A 96 -13.18 -0.22 0.10
C SER A 96 -12.00 -0.79 0.88
N HIS A 97 -10.99 0.03 1.13
CA HIS A 97 -9.83 -0.38 1.93
C HIS A 97 -10.21 -0.68 3.39
N ARG A 98 -11.11 0.09 4.00
CA ARG A 98 -11.64 -0.21 5.34
C ARG A 98 -12.34 -1.56 5.37
N LYS A 99 -13.20 -1.84 4.37
CA LYS A 99 -13.89 -3.14 4.24
C LYS A 99 -12.89 -4.31 4.15
N ALA A 100 -11.80 -4.14 3.39
CA ALA A 100 -10.75 -5.16 3.33
C ALA A 100 -10.09 -5.39 4.70
N LEU A 101 -9.78 -4.34 5.45
CA LEU A 101 -9.20 -4.48 6.79
C LEU A 101 -10.20 -5.08 7.80
N GLU A 102 -11.49 -4.80 7.69
CA GLU A 102 -12.55 -5.42 8.51
C GLU A 102 -12.64 -6.92 8.24
N ILE A 103 -12.61 -7.34 6.97
CA ILE A 103 -12.56 -8.77 6.58
C ILE A 103 -11.30 -9.43 7.13
N PHE A 104 -10.15 -8.77 7.06
CA PHE A 104 -8.91 -9.27 7.64
C PHE A 104 -9.05 -9.50 9.16
N LEU A 105 -9.53 -8.51 9.90
CA LEU A 105 -9.66 -8.62 11.36
C LEU A 105 -10.70 -9.66 11.79
N ALA A 106 -11.70 -9.95 10.95
CA ALA A 106 -12.66 -11.03 11.17
C ALA A 106 -12.09 -12.43 10.90
N SER A 107 -10.91 -12.54 10.28
CA SER A 107 -10.21 -13.80 10.02
C SER A 107 -9.21 -14.13 11.12
N GLU A 108 -8.72 -15.38 11.14
CA GLU A 108 -7.66 -15.83 12.05
C GLU A 108 -6.24 -15.53 11.53
N SER A 109 -6.10 -14.98 10.34
CA SER A 109 -4.79 -14.73 9.75
C SER A 109 -3.99 -13.67 10.55
N GLU A 110 -2.69 -13.89 10.63
CA GLU A 110 -1.75 -12.98 11.35
C GLU A 110 -1.41 -11.74 10.49
N TYR A 111 -1.36 -11.94 9.18
CA TYR A 111 -0.99 -10.93 8.19
C TYR A 111 -2.04 -10.83 7.09
N CYS A 112 -2.09 -9.68 6.44
CA CYS A 112 -2.93 -9.47 5.29
C CYS A 112 -2.19 -8.67 4.20
N VAL A 113 -2.21 -9.20 2.99
CA VAL A 113 -1.87 -8.41 1.80
C VAL A 113 -3.17 -7.86 1.23
N VAL A 114 -3.26 -6.53 1.10
CA VAL A 114 -4.35 -5.84 0.42
C VAL A 114 -3.83 -5.30 -0.90
N LEU A 115 -4.44 -5.68 -2.00
CA LEU A 115 -4.12 -5.28 -3.36
C LEU A 115 -5.31 -4.55 -4.00
N GLU A 116 -5.03 -3.66 -4.94
CA GLU A 116 -6.01 -3.15 -5.90
C GLU A 116 -6.00 -4.04 -7.15
N ASP A 117 -7.07 -4.03 -7.93
CA ASP A 117 -7.28 -4.94 -9.07
C ASP A 117 -6.40 -4.64 -10.30
N ASP A 118 -5.68 -3.51 -10.29
CA ASP A 118 -4.69 -3.12 -11.29
C ASP A 118 -3.24 -3.44 -10.88
N ALA A 119 -3.07 -4.21 -9.81
CA ALA A 119 -1.78 -4.67 -9.35
C ALA A 119 -1.21 -5.73 -10.31
N LEU A 120 0.07 -5.58 -10.66
CA LEU A 120 0.88 -6.62 -11.31
C LEU A 120 1.86 -7.19 -10.28
N LEU A 121 1.81 -8.49 -10.06
CA LEU A 121 2.64 -9.18 -9.09
C LEU A 121 4.02 -9.49 -9.69
N ASP A 122 5.09 -9.12 -8.99
CA ASP A 122 6.47 -9.47 -9.36
C ASP A 122 6.67 -10.99 -9.25
N GLU A 123 7.60 -11.55 -10.04
CA GLU A 123 7.90 -12.99 -10.00
C GLU A 123 8.29 -13.46 -8.59
N GLN A 124 8.92 -12.59 -7.79
CA GLN A 124 9.29 -12.86 -6.40
C GLN A 124 8.26 -12.37 -5.38
N PHE A 125 7.05 -12.03 -5.79
CA PHE A 125 6.01 -11.51 -4.90
C PHE A 125 5.77 -12.42 -3.70
N VAL A 126 5.52 -13.69 -3.94
CA VAL A 126 5.21 -14.67 -2.88
C VAL A 126 6.42 -14.89 -1.96
N SER A 127 7.59 -15.16 -2.53
CA SER A 127 8.81 -15.37 -1.74
C SER A 127 9.20 -14.12 -0.92
N GLY A 128 9.03 -12.94 -1.50
CA GLY A 128 9.26 -11.67 -0.80
C GLY A 128 8.30 -11.45 0.36
N VAL A 129 7.00 -11.69 0.16
CA VAL A 129 5.98 -11.57 1.23
C VAL A 129 6.24 -12.58 2.35
N HIS A 130 6.55 -13.82 2.03
CA HIS A 130 6.93 -14.84 3.03
C HIS A 130 8.18 -14.44 3.79
N TYR A 131 9.22 -14.00 3.09
CA TYR A 131 10.43 -13.53 3.75
C TYR A 131 10.15 -12.41 4.75
N LEU A 132 9.31 -11.44 4.39
CA LEU A 132 8.94 -10.33 5.26
C LEU A 132 8.20 -10.80 6.52
N THR A 133 7.29 -11.74 6.40
CA THR A 133 6.48 -12.22 7.52
C THR A 133 7.25 -13.15 8.45
N GLU A 134 8.15 -13.95 7.91
CA GLU A 134 8.87 -14.97 8.65
C GLU A 134 10.20 -14.47 9.24
N ASN A 135 10.94 -13.68 8.46
CA ASN A 135 12.34 -13.36 8.77
C ASN A 135 12.57 -11.91 9.24
N VAL A 136 11.65 -10.99 8.94
CA VAL A 136 11.82 -9.59 9.34
C VAL A 136 10.97 -9.28 10.56
N GLY A 137 11.58 -8.73 11.59
CA GLY A 137 10.90 -8.28 12.81
C GLY A 137 10.82 -6.75 12.89
N GLY A 138 10.02 -6.26 13.86
CA GLY A 138 9.94 -4.84 14.22
C GLY A 138 9.09 -3.96 13.29
N TRP A 139 8.38 -4.54 12.33
CA TRP A 139 7.47 -3.81 11.45
C TRP A 139 5.99 -4.04 11.82
N THR A 140 5.12 -3.19 11.28
CA THR A 140 3.68 -3.26 11.51
C THR A 140 2.87 -3.14 10.21
N CYS A 141 3.35 -2.33 9.27
CA CYS A 141 2.74 -2.17 7.95
C CYS A 141 3.85 -1.91 6.93
N MET A 142 3.75 -2.48 5.74
CA MET A 142 4.71 -2.28 4.65
C MET A 142 4.01 -1.97 3.34
N ARG A 143 4.68 -1.18 2.50
CA ARG A 143 4.27 -0.95 1.11
C ARG A 143 4.98 -1.94 0.21
N LEU A 144 4.22 -2.60 -0.64
CA LEU A 144 4.76 -3.50 -1.65
C LEU A 144 5.07 -2.77 -2.96
N TYR A 145 4.57 -1.53 -3.08
CA TYR A 145 4.81 -0.62 -4.18
C TYR A 145 5.20 0.79 -3.69
N SER A 146 6.11 1.43 -4.40
CA SER A 146 6.50 2.84 -4.18
C SER A 146 7.02 3.47 -5.47
N ILE A 147 6.47 4.61 -5.86
CA ILE A 147 6.89 5.38 -7.05
C ILE A 147 8.22 6.11 -6.83
N ASP A 148 8.57 6.43 -5.59
CA ASP A 148 9.65 7.36 -5.30
C ASP A 148 11.03 6.78 -5.65
N CYS A 149 11.80 7.50 -6.44
CA CYS A 149 13.16 7.14 -6.80
C CYS A 149 14.22 7.52 -5.74
N LYS A 150 13.91 8.41 -4.78
CA LYS A 150 14.81 8.76 -3.67
C LYS A 150 14.38 8.04 -2.40
N ARG A 151 15.28 7.23 -1.84
CA ARG A 151 15.01 6.31 -0.73
C ARG A 151 16.08 6.39 0.34
N TYR A 152 15.70 6.07 1.57
CA TYR A 152 16.61 5.81 2.67
C TYR A 152 16.64 4.30 2.91
N ASN A 153 17.82 3.68 2.78
CA ASN A 153 17.98 2.26 3.10
C ASN A 153 17.77 2.04 4.59
N LEU A 154 17.01 1.02 4.92
CA LEU A 154 16.71 0.63 6.30
C LEU A 154 17.33 -0.72 6.63
N LEU A 155 17.10 -1.73 5.80
CA LEU A 155 17.51 -3.11 6.03
C LEU A 155 17.67 -3.82 4.68
N ASP A 156 18.78 -4.52 4.51
CA ASP A 156 18.99 -5.43 3.37
C ASP A 156 18.32 -6.79 3.65
N MET A 157 17.85 -7.45 2.60
CA MET A 157 17.16 -8.74 2.67
C MET A 157 17.96 -9.79 1.86
N PRO A 158 19.08 -10.29 2.38
CA PRO A 158 20.07 -11.04 1.59
C PRO A 158 19.53 -12.37 1.04
N ALA A 159 18.55 -13.00 1.70
CA ALA A 159 17.97 -14.27 1.23
C ALA A 159 16.99 -14.10 0.05
N VAL A 160 16.57 -12.88 -0.23
CA VAL A 160 15.72 -12.52 -1.38
C VAL A 160 16.34 -11.35 -2.14
N ASP A 161 17.66 -11.44 -2.39
CA ASP A 161 18.37 -10.43 -3.21
C ASP A 161 17.65 -10.27 -4.58
N PRO A 162 17.45 -9.06 -5.09
CA PRO A 162 18.05 -7.78 -4.65
C PRO A 162 17.16 -6.95 -3.69
N PHE A 163 16.19 -7.53 -3.03
CA PHE A 163 15.23 -6.77 -2.21
C PHE A 163 15.86 -6.22 -0.93
N LYS A 164 15.34 -5.05 -0.53
CA LYS A 164 15.66 -4.37 0.72
C LYS A 164 14.49 -3.56 1.21
N LEU A 165 14.44 -3.29 2.49
CA LEU A 165 13.50 -2.33 3.05
C LEU A 165 14.07 -0.93 2.93
N VAL A 166 13.26 -0.02 2.43
CA VAL A 166 13.59 1.38 2.23
C VAL A 166 12.52 2.27 2.81
N PHE A 167 12.86 3.53 3.07
CA PHE A 167 11.85 4.55 3.36
C PHE A 167 11.81 5.55 2.22
N PRO A 168 10.68 5.68 1.51
CA PRO A 168 10.53 6.67 0.44
C PRO A 168 10.66 8.08 0.99
N ARG A 169 11.44 8.95 0.34
CA ARG A 169 11.63 10.34 0.77
C ARG A 169 10.33 11.12 0.71
N ASN A 170 9.58 10.95 -0.35
CA ASN A 170 8.25 11.54 -0.51
C ASN A 170 7.19 10.48 -0.17
N ASN A 171 6.06 10.87 0.34
CA ASN A 171 4.91 9.99 0.37
C ASN A 171 4.39 9.89 -1.07
N SER A 172 4.82 8.87 -1.76
CA SER A 172 4.15 8.47 -2.98
C SER A 172 2.85 7.80 -2.56
N CYS A 173 1.79 8.42 -2.95
CA CYS A 173 0.46 8.12 -2.49
C CYS A 173 -0.20 7.16 -3.47
N ILE A 174 0.02 5.87 -3.30
CA ILE A 174 -0.70 4.83 -4.06
C ILE A 174 -0.92 3.65 -3.13
N THR A 175 -2.15 3.18 -3.10
CA THR A 175 -2.61 2.08 -2.24
C THR A 175 -2.59 0.71 -2.93
N VAL A 176 -1.95 0.58 -4.09
CA VAL A 176 -1.99 -0.61 -4.95
C VAL A 176 -1.57 -1.92 -4.26
N GLY A 177 -0.72 -1.85 -3.23
CA GLY A 177 -0.30 -3.04 -2.48
C GLY A 177 0.30 -2.71 -1.12
N TYR A 178 -0.30 -3.28 -0.08
CA TYR A 178 0.16 -3.18 1.31
C TYR A 178 0.17 -4.53 1.99
N LEU A 179 1.16 -4.73 2.87
CA LEU A 179 1.21 -5.86 3.81
C LEU A 179 0.95 -5.31 5.22
N HIS A 180 -0.09 -5.83 5.87
CA HIS A 180 -0.58 -5.40 7.18
C HIS A 180 -0.39 -6.48 8.24
N THR A 181 -0.09 -6.06 9.47
CA THR A 181 -0.36 -6.83 10.67
C THR A 181 -1.74 -6.45 11.22
N ARG A 182 -2.31 -7.26 12.13
CA ARG A 182 -3.58 -6.95 12.81
C ARG A 182 -3.53 -5.58 13.48
N LYS A 183 -2.42 -5.24 14.14
CA LYS A 183 -2.22 -3.94 14.78
C LYS A 183 -2.35 -2.77 13.81
N SER A 184 -1.80 -2.86 12.61
CA SER A 184 -1.96 -1.78 11.63
C SER A 184 -3.41 -1.63 11.16
N ALA A 185 -4.11 -2.75 10.97
CA ALA A 185 -5.50 -2.74 10.57
C ALA A 185 -6.40 -2.11 11.64
N GLU A 186 -6.23 -2.49 12.90
CA GLU A 186 -6.95 -1.91 14.05
C GLU A 186 -6.75 -0.40 14.15
N VAL A 187 -5.50 0.05 14.09
CA VAL A 187 -5.15 1.48 14.16
C VAL A 187 -5.76 2.25 12.98
N LEU A 188 -5.68 1.72 11.76
CA LEU A 188 -6.23 2.37 10.59
C LEU A 188 -7.75 2.47 10.65
N LEU A 189 -8.44 1.41 11.05
CA LEU A 189 -9.90 1.41 11.20
C LEU A 189 -10.37 2.37 12.29
N GLU A 190 -9.71 2.38 13.45
CA GLU A 190 -10.06 3.26 14.55
C GLU A 190 -9.92 4.74 14.17
N HIS A 191 -8.78 5.12 13.59
CA HIS A 191 -8.47 6.53 13.29
C HIS A 191 -9.00 7.03 11.95
N SER A 192 -9.63 6.18 11.13
CA SER A 192 -10.30 6.56 9.89
C SER A 192 -11.83 6.59 9.97
N LYS A 193 -12.41 6.59 11.17
CA LYS A 193 -13.86 6.77 11.39
C LYS A 193 -14.38 8.11 10.88
N THR A 194 -13.51 9.10 10.80
CA THR A 194 -13.75 10.36 10.08
C THR A 194 -12.49 10.74 9.30
N PHE A 195 -12.66 11.37 8.15
CA PHE A 195 -11.54 11.69 7.27
C PHE A 195 -11.76 12.97 6.45
N TYR A 196 -10.66 13.54 5.95
CA TYR A 196 -10.64 14.69 5.05
C TYR A 196 -9.50 14.59 4.01
N LEU A 197 -8.79 13.47 3.99
CA LEU A 197 -7.67 13.18 3.09
C LEU A 197 -7.98 11.97 2.25
N GLU A 198 -7.33 11.86 1.11
CA GLU A 198 -7.26 10.66 0.29
C GLU A 198 -6.69 9.49 1.11
N THR A 199 -7.08 8.26 0.80
CA THR A 199 -6.77 7.04 1.56
C THR A 199 -5.30 6.92 1.94
N ASP A 200 -4.41 7.04 1.00
CA ASP A 200 -2.97 6.90 1.15
C ASP A 200 -2.34 8.02 2.01
N ASN A 201 -2.77 9.27 1.79
CA ASN A 201 -2.37 10.41 2.61
C ASN A 201 -2.91 10.30 4.05
N LEU A 202 -4.14 9.83 4.19
CA LEU A 202 -4.76 9.60 5.49
C LEU A 202 -3.99 8.53 6.26
N TRP A 203 -3.77 7.37 5.64
CA TRP A 203 -3.09 6.24 6.26
C TRP A 203 -1.65 6.58 6.64
N GLY A 204 -0.92 7.22 5.75
CA GLY A 204 0.42 7.69 6.06
C GLY A 204 0.47 8.65 7.26
N ARG A 205 -0.54 9.51 7.44
CA ARG A 205 -0.64 10.42 8.60
C ARG A 205 -1.08 9.70 9.88
N ILE A 206 -2.06 8.80 9.80
CA ILE A 206 -2.52 8.00 10.95
C ILE A 206 -1.36 7.19 11.49
N LEU A 207 -0.74 6.37 10.65
CA LEU A 207 0.35 5.49 11.05
C LEU A 207 1.52 6.29 11.64
N MET A 208 1.86 7.43 11.04
CA MET A 208 2.92 8.28 11.56
C MET A 208 2.57 8.91 12.90
N LYS A 209 1.33 9.35 13.12
CA LYS A 209 0.86 9.88 14.41
C LYS A 209 0.98 8.82 15.51
N GLU A 210 0.61 7.60 15.18
CA GLU A 210 0.69 6.44 16.08
C GLU A 210 2.10 5.83 16.15
N LYS A 211 3.11 6.53 15.61
CA LYS A 211 4.52 6.09 15.56
C LYS A 211 4.71 4.75 14.83
N ILE A 212 3.81 4.40 13.96
CA ILE A 212 3.90 3.25 13.06
C ILE A 212 4.45 3.74 11.74
N LEU A 213 5.61 3.23 11.37
CA LEU A 213 6.22 3.58 10.10
C LEU A 213 5.90 2.52 9.05
N THR A 214 5.74 2.99 7.82
CA THR A 214 5.43 2.15 6.67
C THR A 214 6.63 2.15 5.73
N PRO A 215 7.63 1.27 5.95
CA PRO A 215 8.69 1.07 4.98
C PRO A 215 8.11 0.55 3.67
N ALA A 216 8.88 0.65 2.60
CA ALA A 216 8.56 0.04 1.32
C ALA A 216 9.59 -1.02 0.99
N VAL A 217 9.19 -2.04 0.26
CA VAL A 217 10.09 -3.01 -0.35
C VAL A 217 10.65 -2.41 -1.63
N TYR A 218 11.96 -2.62 -1.89
CA TYR A 218 12.61 -2.20 -3.12
C TYR A 218 13.64 -3.25 -3.59
N PRO A 219 13.62 -3.65 -4.88
CA PRO A 219 12.59 -3.34 -5.89
C PRO A 219 11.17 -3.60 -5.43
N ASN A 220 10.18 -3.06 -6.16
CA ASN A 220 8.78 -3.26 -5.82
C ASN A 220 8.37 -4.73 -6.01
N LEU A 221 7.59 -5.28 -5.08
CA LEU A 221 6.96 -6.61 -5.22
C LEU A 221 5.64 -6.56 -5.98
N VAL A 222 5.10 -5.35 -6.13
CA VAL A 222 3.89 -5.08 -6.90
C VAL A 222 4.18 -3.96 -7.87
N HIS A 223 3.64 -4.02 -9.08
CA HIS A 223 3.78 -3.00 -10.12
C HIS A 223 2.39 -2.53 -10.58
N LEU A 224 2.34 -1.45 -11.33
CA LEU A 224 1.16 -0.99 -12.03
C LEU A 224 1.30 -1.28 -13.53
N GLU A 225 0.20 -1.62 -14.17
CA GLU A 225 0.18 -1.81 -15.61
C GLU A 225 0.67 -0.54 -16.34
N PRO A 226 1.63 -0.67 -17.28
CA PRO A 226 2.10 0.48 -18.06
C PRO A 226 0.94 1.15 -18.80
N GLY A 227 0.69 2.42 -18.52
CA GLY A 227 -0.42 3.19 -19.09
C GLY A 227 -1.63 3.37 -18.16
N ASN A 228 -1.77 2.60 -17.10
CA ASN A 228 -2.88 2.73 -16.14
C ASN A 228 -2.72 3.92 -15.17
N SER A 229 -1.54 4.55 -15.09
CA SER A 229 -1.38 5.81 -14.33
C SER A 229 -2.28 6.96 -14.82
N SER A 230 -2.82 6.85 -16.05
CA SER A 230 -3.79 7.78 -16.64
C SER A 230 -5.22 7.23 -16.71
N ALA A 231 -5.45 5.97 -16.34
CA ALA A 231 -6.72 5.26 -16.49
C ALA A 231 -7.33 4.82 -15.13
N SER A 232 -6.92 5.46 -14.03
CA SER A 232 -7.59 5.27 -12.74
C SER A 232 -9.06 5.65 -12.87
N ASP A 233 -9.97 4.76 -12.45
CA ASP A 233 -11.40 5.06 -12.42
C ASP A 233 -11.72 6.25 -11.50
N ILE A 234 -10.80 6.57 -10.59
CA ILE A 234 -10.84 7.77 -9.75
C ILE A 234 -10.61 9.04 -10.57
N ASP A 235 -9.80 8.98 -11.64
CA ASP A 235 -9.40 10.14 -12.43
C ASP A 235 -10.36 10.47 -13.59
N LYS A 236 -11.26 9.53 -13.98
CA LYS A 236 -12.17 9.75 -15.12
C LYS A 236 -13.11 10.92 -14.94
N ASP A 237 -13.47 11.24 -13.68
CA ASP A 237 -14.35 12.37 -13.33
C ASP A 237 -13.60 13.46 -12.54
N ASP A 238 -12.27 13.54 -12.64
CA ASP A 238 -11.47 14.42 -11.81
C ASP A 238 -11.37 15.84 -12.37
N PRO A 239 -11.95 16.84 -11.69
CA PRO A 239 -11.79 18.25 -12.03
C PRO A 239 -10.38 18.80 -11.75
N ARG A 240 -9.38 17.96 -11.44
CA ARG A 240 -7.98 18.38 -11.21
C ARG A 240 -7.39 19.14 -12.40
N THR A 241 -7.89 18.90 -13.59
CA THR A 241 -7.49 19.64 -14.80
C THR A 241 -7.87 21.11 -14.74
N GLU A 242 -8.95 21.49 -14.05
CA GLU A 242 -9.35 22.89 -13.90
C GLU A 242 -8.82 23.55 -12.62
N ALA A 243 -8.70 22.79 -11.52
CA ALA A 243 -8.31 23.33 -10.21
C ALA A 243 -6.81 23.73 -10.10
N LYS A 244 -5.96 23.36 -11.06
CA LYS A 244 -4.54 23.79 -11.07
C LYS A 244 -4.34 25.30 -11.19
N LYS A 245 -5.39 26.05 -11.54
CA LYS A 245 -5.33 27.50 -11.79
C LYS A 245 -5.82 28.38 -10.63
N THR A 246 -6.44 27.82 -9.59
CA THR A 246 -6.92 28.65 -8.46
C THR A 246 -5.78 28.91 -7.47
N ALA A 247 -5.35 30.15 -7.42
CA ALA A 247 -4.30 30.62 -6.50
C ALA A 247 -4.73 30.33 -5.04
N ARG A 248 -3.95 29.54 -4.32
CA ARG A 248 -4.05 29.44 -2.85
C ARG A 248 -3.81 30.81 -2.28
N SER A 249 -4.61 31.24 -1.28
CA SER A 249 -4.25 32.44 -0.55
C SER A 249 -2.85 32.29 0.04
N LEU A 250 -2.09 33.38 0.17
CA LEU A 250 -0.74 33.38 0.73
C LEU A 250 -0.70 32.67 2.09
N LEU A 251 -1.73 32.86 2.92
CA LEU A 251 -1.88 32.18 4.21
C LEU A 251 -2.04 30.67 4.10
N GLN A 252 -2.82 30.19 3.16
CA GLN A 252 -2.97 28.74 2.89
C GLN A 252 -1.66 28.13 2.40
N TYR A 253 -0.93 28.86 1.55
CA TYR A 253 0.39 28.44 1.05
C TYR A 253 1.44 28.36 2.17
N LEU A 254 1.51 29.38 3.03
CA LEU A 254 2.45 29.41 4.17
C LEU A 254 2.14 28.29 5.16
N ARG A 255 0.86 28.09 5.51
CA ARG A 255 0.41 27.02 6.39
C ARG A 255 0.76 25.63 5.83
N PHE A 256 0.51 25.41 4.56
CA PHE A 256 0.90 24.18 3.86
C PHE A 256 2.42 23.94 3.92
N ARG A 257 3.24 24.96 3.68
CA ARG A 257 4.71 24.85 3.78
C ARG A 257 5.19 24.53 5.19
N MET A 258 4.59 25.16 6.21
CA MET A 258 4.92 24.89 7.61
C MET A 258 4.55 23.46 8.02
N GLU A 259 3.36 23.00 7.66
CA GLU A 259 2.92 21.63 7.91
C GLU A 259 3.83 20.61 7.20
N ARG A 260 4.21 20.88 5.96
CA ARG A 260 5.14 20.03 5.19
C ARG A 260 6.54 19.98 5.82
N ALA A 261 7.04 21.10 6.32
CA ALA A 261 8.34 21.15 7.00
C ALA A 261 8.31 20.42 8.35
N ALA A 262 7.24 20.58 9.13
CA ALA A 262 7.04 19.85 10.38
C ALA A 262 6.94 18.33 10.14
N TYR A 263 6.17 17.93 9.14
CA TYR A 263 6.04 16.54 8.70
C TYR A 263 7.39 15.94 8.31
N SER A 264 8.20 16.67 7.53
CA SER A 264 9.52 16.19 7.10
C SER A 264 10.46 15.96 8.28
N ARG A 265 10.46 16.87 9.27
CA ARG A 265 11.27 16.72 10.50
C ARG A 265 10.84 15.53 11.35
N GLN A 266 9.54 15.34 11.53
CA GLN A 266 8.99 14.21 12.24
C GLN A 266 9.36 12.90 11.53
N LYS A 267 9.22 12.86 10.21
CA LYS A 267 9.59 11.73 9.36
C LYS A 267 11.04 11.30 9.57
N MET A 268 11.99 12.23 9.59
CA MET A 268 13.40 11.90 9.78
C MET A 268 13.69 11.29 11.15
N ARG A 269 13.08 11.81 12.22
CA ARG A 269 13.18 11.20 13.56
C ARG A 269 12.65 9.77 13.60
N MET A 270 11.57 9.52 12.88
CA MET A 270 10.94 8.22 12.82
C MET A 270 11.74 7.22 11.98
N ILE A 271 12.40 7.64 10.89
CA ILE A 271 13.34 6.80 10.13
C ILE A 271 14.45 6.29 11.04
N GLU A 272 14.99 7.14 11.89
CA GLU A 272 16.03 6.74 12.83
C GLU A 272 15.52 5.73 13.87
N MET A 273 14.29 5.88 14.33
CA MET A 273 13.64 4.90 15.20
C MET A 273 13.43 3.56 14.50
N LEU A 274 12.99 3.56 13.23
CA LEU A 274 12.81 2.35 12.44
C LEU A 274 14.10 1.58 12.23
N ARG A 275 15.18 2.28 11.89
CA ARG A 275 16.49 1.65 11.72
C ARG A 275 16.93 0.88 12.95
N LYS A 276 16.48 1.32 14.13
CA LYS A 276 16.79 0.65 15.41
C LYS A 276 15.81 -0.49 15.75
N SER A 277 14.62 -0.50 15.16
CA SER A 277 13.58 -1.49 15.47
C SER A 277 13.48 -2.63 14.46
N LEU A 278 13.86 -2.40 13.21
CA LEU A 278 13.86 -3.44 12.18
C LEU A 278 15.06 -4.37 12.34
N PHE A 279 14.82 -5.66 12.25
CA PHE A 279 15.87 -6.68 12.35
C PHE A 279 15.47 -7.92 11.53
N ILE A 280 16.50 -8.71 11.19
CA ILE A 280 16.32 -10.06 10.65
C ILE A 280 16.25 -11.00 11.86
N LYS A 281 15.26 -11.88 11.88
CA LYS A 281 15.04 -12.88 12.94
C LYS A 281 16.05 -14.02 12.85
#